data_680a18e0a5c04af6fcd14368bb06d45c
#
_entry.id   680a18e0a5c04af6fcd14368bb06d45c
#
_cell.length_a   1.000
_cell.length_b   1.000
_cell.length_c   1.000
_cell.angle_alpha   90.00
_cell.angle_beta   90.00
_cell.angle_gamma   90.00
#
_symmetry.space_group_name_H-M   'P 1'
#
loop_
_entity.id
_entity.type
_entity.pdbx_description
1 polymer ?
#
loop_
_entity_poly.entity_id
_entity_poly.type
_entity_poly.pdbx_seq_one_letter_code
_entity_poly.pdbx_strand_id
1 'polypeptide(L)'
;MVIPRLVAFFLAVILFVWSLPAQANDYPPPLSYSNAELKGQNFSGQNLQTAEFSNANLELTNFSDADLRGTIFSASVMTEANLHGADLTYGMLDQVNLTGADLSDAVLNETILLRSTFDNTNITGADFSDAILDGAQVKELCAKASGVNSKTGVTTRESLRCR
;
A
#
# COMPACT_ATOMS: atom_id res chain seq x y z
N MET A 1 -7.12 -73.85 -42.34
CA MET A 1 -7.10 -73.48 -40.94
C MET A 1 -6.68 -71.97 -40.88
N VAL A 2 -7.66 -71.10 -40.88
CA VAL A 2 -7.45 -69.66 -41.04
C VAL A 2 -7.49 -69.06 -39.64
N ILE A 3 -6.35 -68.54 -39.21
CA ILE A 3 -6.28 -67.79 -37.95
C ILE A 3 -6.72 -66.38 -38.20
N PRO A 4 -7.80 -65.87 -37.57
CA PRO A 4 -8.16 -64.53 -37.71
C PRO A 4 -7.15 -63.64 -37.00
N ARG A 5 -6.56 -62.69 -37.74
CA ARG A 5 -5.74 -61.63 -37.21
C ARG A 5 -6.60 -60.72 -36.32
N LEU A 6 -6.59 -60.95 -35.05
CA LEU A 6 -7.00 -59.97 -34.07
C LEU A 6 -6.05 -58.79 -34.13
N VAL A 7 -6.48 -57.79 -34.90
CA VAL A 7 -5.84 -56.50 -34.87
C VAL A 7 -6.16 -55.90 -33.49
N ALA A 8 -5.22 -56.04 -32.57
CA ALA A 8 -5.26 -55.33 -31.34
C ALA A 8 -5.08 -53.83 -31.66
N PHE A 9 -6.20 -53.13 -31.76
CA PHE A 9 -6.17 -51.68 -31.69
C PHE A 9 -5.73 -51.31 -30.28
N PHE A 10 -4.44 -51.25 -30.06
CA PHE A 10 -3.90 -50.44 -28.97
C PHE A 10 -4.28 -48.99 -29.31
N LEU A 11 -5.40 -48.57 -28.77
CA LEU A 11 -5.70 -47.18 -28.58
C LEU A 11 -4.60 -46.63 -27.68
N ALA A 12 -3.52 -46.16 -28.30
CA ALA A 12 -2.63 -45.21 -27.66
C ALA A 12 -3.46 -43.96 -27.38
N VAL A 13 -4.11 -43.96 -26.22
CA VAL A 13 -4.59 -42.74 -25.62
C VAL A 13 -3.35 -41.91 -25.33
N ILE A 14 -2.88 -41.22 -26.34
CA ILE A 14 -1.93 -40.15 -26.15
C ILE A 14 -2.71 -39.14 -25.31
N LEU A 15 -2.51 -39.25 -24.00
CA LEU A 15 -2.82 -38.18 -23.08
C LEU A 15 -1.94 -36.98 -23.54
N PHE A 16 -2.44 -36.24 -24.51
CA PHE A 16 -2.03 -34.87 -24.69
C PHE A 16 -2.41 -34.19 -23.37
N VAL A 17 -1.52 -34.34 -22.38
CA VAL A 17 -1.46 -33.39 -21.31
C VAL A 17 -1.10 -32.09 -22.01
N TRP A 18 -2.13 -31.39 -22.44
CA TRP A 18 -2.00 -29.98 -22.74
C TRP A 18 -1.53 -29.38 -21.42
N SER A 19 -0.22 -29.28 -21.28
CA SER A 19 0.34 -28.33 -20.35
C SER A 19 -0.20 -26.99 -20.83
N LEU A 20 -1.34 -26.58 -20.26
CA LEU A 20 -1.77 -25.20 -20.33
C LEU A 20 -0.50 -24.43 -19.92
N PRO A 21 0.01 -23.55 -20.78
CA PRO A 21 1.04 -22.65 -20.31
C PRO A 21 0.44 -22.02 -19.04
N ALA A 22 1.12 -22.18 -17.93
CA ALA A 22 0.79 -21.38 -16.76
C ALA A 22 0.78 -19.96 -17.31
N GLN A 23 -0.42 -19.39 -17.45
CA GLN A 23 -0.53 -17.97 -17.70
C GLN A 23 0.09 -17.38 -16.45
N ALA A 24 1.39 -17.11 -16.51
CA ALA A 24 1.99 -16.12 -15.64
C ALA A 24 1.06 -14.91 -15.83
N ASN A 25 0.31 -14.59 -14.77
CA ASN A 25 -0.47 -13.37 -14.77
C ASN A 25 0.51 -12.30 -15.17
N ASP A 26 0.33 -11.74 -16.36
CA ASP A 26 1.20 -10.72 -16.95
C ASP A 26 0.86 -9.38 -16.27
N TYR A 27 0.92 -9.41 -14.92
CA TYR A 27 0.90 -8.20 -14.13
C TYR A 27 2.28 -7.59 -14.29
N PRO A 28 2.36 -6.36 -14.78
CA PRO A 28 3.66 -5.67 -14.79
C PRO A 28 4.21 -5.72 -13.37
N PRO A 29 5.52 -5.97 -13.20
CA PRO A 29 6.11 -5.96 -11.87
C PRO A 29 5.82 -4.61 -11.20
N PRO A 30 5.59 -4.59 -9.88
CA PRO A 30 5.35 -3.34 -9.16
C PRO A 30 6.49 -2.36 -9.43
N LEU A 31 6.14 -1.08 -9.53
CA LEU A 31 7.13 -0.02 -9.68
C LEU A 31 8.03 -0.02 -8.44
N SER A 32 9.34 -0.14 -8.61
CA SER A 32 10.29 -0.11 -7.50
C SER A 32 11.13 1.15 -7.53
N TYR A 33 11.02 1.91 -6.44
CA TYR A 33 11.78 3.10 -6.11
C TYR A 33 12.58 2.91 -4.80
N SER A 34 12.85 1.66 -4.43
CA SER A 34 13.60 1.35 -3.21
C SER A 34 14.99 1.97 -3.24
N ASN A 35 15.38 2.60 -2.13
CA ASN A 35 16.63 3.33 -1.96
C ASN A 35 16.79 4.53 -2.92
N ALA A 36 15.73 5.04 -3.53
CA ALA A 36 15.79 6.13 -4.50
C ALA A 36 15.85 7.51 -3.80
N GLU A 37 16.52 8.46 -4.44
CA GLU A 37 16.51 9.87 -4.07
C GLU A 37 15.39 10.58 -4.85
N LEU A 38 14.26 10.81 -4.19
CA LEU A 38 13.04 11.35 -4.81
C LEU A 38 12.59 12.66 -4.15
N LYS A 39 13.50 13.31 -3.41
CA LYS A 39 13.20 14.58 -2.74
C LYS A 39 12.54 15.59 -3.68
N GLY A 40 11.39 16.11 -3.25
CA GLY A 40 10.64 17.14 -3.97
C GLY A 40 9.98 16.67 -5.27
N GLN A 41 9.95 15.38 -5.58
CA GLN A 41 9.26 14.85 -6.75
C GLN A 41 7.75 15.01 -6.65
N ASN A 42 7.06 15.05 -7.79
CA ASN A 42 5.60 15.19 -7.84
C ASN A 42 4.95 13.91 -8.40
N PHE A 43 4.22 13.23 -7.54
CA PHE A 43 3.41 12.04 -7.81
C PHE A 43 1.91 12.28 -7.56
N SER A 44 1.48 13.54 -7.47
CA SER A 44 0.08 13.86 -7.17
C SER A 44 -0.90 13.23 -8.17
N GLY A 45 -1.98 12.64 -7.65
CA GLY A 45 -3.02 12.00 -8.43
C GLY A 45 -2.60 10.75 -9.21
N GLN A 46 -1.37 10.26 -9.04
CA GLN A 46 -0.89 9.08 -9.76
C GLN A 46 -1.43 7.78 -9.14
N ASN A 47 -1.59 6.76 -9.99
CA ASN A 47 -1.81 5.40 -9.53
C ASN A 47 -0.45 4.72 -9.30
N LEU A 48 -0.12 4.51 -8.03
CA LEU A 48 1.11 3.90 -7.55
C LEU A 48 0.82 2.66 -6.69
N GLN A 49 -0.32 2.02 -6.92
CA GLN A 49 -0.69 0.82 -6.16
C GLN A 49 0.44 -0.20 -6.15
N THR A 50 0.70 -0.77 -4.98
CA THR A 50 1.74 -1.78 -4.75
C THR A 50 3.18 -1.35 -5.09
N ALA A 51 3.43 -0.06 -5.37
CA ALA A 51 4.78 0.43 -5.59
C ALA A 51 5.65 0.30 -4.34
N GLU A 52 6.96 0.15 -4.53
CA GLU A 52 7.94 0.00 -3.45
C GLU A 52 8.81 1.25 -3.34
N PHE A 53 8.77 1.90 -2.17
CA PHE A 53 9.59 3.06 -1.81
C PHE A 53 10.45 2.81 -0.56
N SER A 54 10.76 1.56 -0.25
CA SER A 54 11.53 1.20 0.95
C SER A 54 12.89 1.91 0.99
N ASN A 55 13.24 2.47 2.14
CA ASN A 55 14.49 3.24 2.34
C ASN A 55 14.66 4.43 1.38
N ALA A 56 13.62 4.92 0.72
CA ALA A 56 13.71 6.06 -0.19
C ALA A 56 13.76 7.40 0.58
N ASN A 57 14.44 8.38 -0.01
CA ASN A 57 14.34 9.76 0.42
C ASN A 57 13.20 10.45 -0.34
N LEU A 58 12.10 10.67 0.37
CA LEU A 58 10.85 11.28 -0.12
C LEU A 58 10.56 12.62 0.56
N GLU A 59 11.60 13.28 1.08
CA GLU A 59 11.46 14.60 1.69
C GLU A 59 10.82 15.59 0.71
N LEU A 60 9.81 16.36 1.16
CA LEU A 60 9.08 17.36 0.34
C LEU A 60 8.37 16.76 -0.90
N THR A 61 8.23 15.45 -1.01
CA THR A 61 7.56 14.80 -2.15
C THR A 61 6.06 15.05 -2.09
N ASN A 62 5.45 15.29 -3.26
CA ASN A 62 4.01 15.49 -3.36
C ASN A 62 3.30 14.22 -3.83
N PHE A 63 2.51 13.60 -2.94
CA PHE A 63 1.62 12.47 -3.20
C PHE A 63 0.14 12.84 -3.04
N SER A 64 -0.22 14.14 -3.09
CA SER A 64 -1.60 14.53 -2.88
C SER A 64 -2.55 13.82 -3.84
N ASP A 65 -3.66 13.31 -3.31
CA ASP A 65 -4.69 12.56 -4.04
C ASP A 65 -4.18 11.31 -4.81
N ALA A 66 -2.97 10.84 -4.54
CA ALA A 66 -2.42 9.63 -5.17
C ALA A 66 -3.11 8.36 -4.64
N ASP A 67 -3.23 7.37 -5.51
CA ASP A 67 -3.63 6.01 -5.15
C ASP A 67 -2.37 5.21 -4.75
N LEU A 68 -2.16 5.09 -3.44
CA LEU A 68 -1.01 4.45 -2.81
C LEU A 68 -1.40 3.13 -2.12
N ARG A 69 -2.48 2.49 -2.53
CA ARG A 69 -2.96 1.26 -1.89
C ARG A 69 -1.93 0.14 -2.01
N GLY A 70 -1.64 -0.48 -0.87
CA GLY A 70 -0.67 -1.57 -0.79
C GLY A 70 0.78 -1.16 -1.07
N THR A 71 1.10 0.14 -1.10
CA THR A 71 2.48 0.62 -1.25
C THR A 71 3.35 0.28 -0.04
N ILE A 72 4.65 0.14 -0.28
CA ILE A 72 5.64 -0.16 0.77
C ILE A 72 6.58 1.05 0.91
N PHE A 73 6.48 1.74 2.05
CA PHE A 73 7.33 2.88 2.41
C PHE A 73 8.29 2.57 3.56
N SER A 74 8.42 1.32 3.96
CA SER A 74 9.19 0.91 5.14
C SER A 74 10.55 1.59 5.21
N ALA A 75 10.86 2.19 6.36
CA ALA A 75 12.12 2.90 6.65
C ALA A 75 12.42 4.09 5.71
N SER A 76 11.44 4.65 5.02
CA SER A 76 11.63 5.84 4.18
C SER A 76 11.60 7.14 4.98
N VAL A 77 12.16 8.20 4.39
CA VAL A 77 12.13 9.57 4.92
C VAL A 77 11.08 10.37 4.15
N MET A 78 9.98 10.72 4.81
CA MET A 78 8.85 11.47 4.24
C MET A 78 8.64 12.80 4.97
N THR A 79 9.73 13.40 5.46
CA THR A 79 9.69 14.68 6.15
C THR A 79 9.09 15.75 5.23
N GLU A 80 8.08 16.46 5.73
CA GLU A 80 7.35 17.50 4.99
C GLU A 80 6.72 17.03 3.66
N ALA A 81 6.52 15.72 3.48
CA ALA A 81 5.81 15.19 2.31
C ALA A 81 4.32 15.57 2.36
N ASN A 82 3.75 15.83 1.19
CA ASN A 82 2.32 16.09 1.04
C ASN A 82 1.59 14.82 0.65
N LEU A 83 0.79 14.27 1.57
CA LEU A 83 -0.06 13.09 1.39
C LEU A 83 -1.55 13.47 1.52
N HIS A 84 -1.89 14.77 1.38
CA HIS A 84 -3.28 15.22 1.46
C HIS A 84 -4.18 14.39 0.55
N GLY A 85 -5.26 13.83 1.11
CA GLY A 85 -6.23 13.06 0.35
C GLY A 85 -5.71 11.77 -0.30
N ALA A 86 -4.47 11.34 -0.05
CA ALA A 86 -3.95 10.08 -0.59
C ALA A 86 -4.67 8.86 0.00
N ASP A 87 -4.78 7.79 -0.79
CA ASP A 87 -5.29 6.49 -0.32
C ASP A 87 -4.13 5.52 -0.07
N LEU A 88 -3.84 5.27 1.21
CA LEU A 88 -2.77 4.41 1.71
C LEU A 88 -3.29 3.07 2.22
N THR A 89 -4.53 2.72 1.92
CA THR A 89 -5.15 1.47 2.39
C THR A 89 -4.24 0.27 2.14
N TYR A 90 -4.05 -0.59 3.16
CA TYR A 90 -3.13 -1.74 3.17
C TYR A 90 -1.66 -1.39 3.00
N GLY A 91 -1.27 -0.13 3.12
CA GLY A 91 0.12 0.30 2.98
C GLY A 91 1.02 -0.18 4.13
N MET A 92 2.31 -0.33 3.86
CA MET A 92 3.34 -0.62 4.86
C MET A 92 4.18 0.65 5.06
N LEU A 93 3.93 1.33 6.17
CA LEU A 93 4.61 2.58 6.55
C LEU A 93 5.33 2.41 7.90
N ASP A 94 5.86 1.22 8.19
CA ASP A 94 6.61 0.98 9.41
C ASP A 94 7.98 1.68 9.37
N GLN A 95 8.39 2.26 10.51
CA GLN A 95 9.67 2.99 10.65
C GLN A 95 9.82 4.20 9.71
N VAL A 96 8.72 4.78 9.23
CA VAL A 96 8.74 5.96 8.36
C VAL A 96 8.87 7.23 9.19
N ASN A 97 9.68 8.18 8.72
CA ASN A 97 9.72 9.51 9.30
C ASN A 97 8.72 10.43 8.59
N LEU A 98 7.58 10.72 9.25
CA LEU A 98 6.51 11.60 8.77
C LEU A 98 6.54 12.99 9.41
N THR A 99 7.67 13.39 9.99
CA THR A 99 7.81 14.70 10.64
C THR A 99 7.41 15.84 9.69
N GLY A 100 6.44 16.66 10.12
CA GLY A 100 5.95 17.79 9.32
C GLY A 100 5.12 17.41 8.08
N ALA A 101 4.89 16.13 7.81
CA ALA A 101 4.09 15.70 6.67
C ALA A 101 2.62 16.11 6.78
N ASP A 102 1.96 16.29 5.65
CA ASP A 102 0.52 16.55 5.57
C ASP A 102 -0.22 15.25 5.20
N LEU A 103 -0.88 14.64 6.19
CA LEU A 103 -1.79 13.49 6.04
C LEU A 103 -3.26 13.94 6.11
N SER A 104 -3.55 15.24 5.97
CA SER A 104 -4.94 15.69 6.06
C SER A 104 -5.81 14.99 5.01
N ASP A 105 -6.98 14.53 5.44
CA ASP A 105 -7.94 13.83 4.58
C ASP A 105 -7.44 12.53 3.92
N ALA A 106 -6.26 12.02 4.31
CA ALA A 106 -5.72 10.76 3.83
C ALA A 106 -6.50 9.56 4.39
N VAL A 107 -6.53 8.45 3.62
CA VAL A 107 -7.12 7.18 4.05
C VAL A 107 -5.99 6.21 4.40
N LEU A 108 -5.90 5.82 5.68
CA LEU A 108 -4.88 4.90 6.21
C LEU A 108 -5.52 3.61 6.75
N ASN A 109 -6.59 3.17 6.11
CA ASN A 109 -7.31 1.98 6.55
C ASN A 109 -6.41 0.72 6.45
N GLU A 110 -6.36 -0.08 7.51
CA GLU A 110 -5.55 -1.31 7.60
C GLU A 110 -4.04 -1.10 7.28
N THR A 111 -3.53 0.12 7.46
CA THR A 111 -2.13 0.47 7.22
C THR A 111 -1.26 0.08 8.41
N ILE A 112 -0.02 -0.40 8.16
CA ILE A 112 0.96 -0.69 9.22
C ILE A 112 1.85 0.54 9.44
N LEU A 113 1.78 1.15 10.63
CA LEU A 113 2.48 2.40 10.98
C LEU A 113 3.44 2.24 12.17
N LEU A 114 3.74 1.01 12.59
CA LEU A 114 4.55 0.76 13.77
C LEU A 114 5.91 1.46 13.70
N ARG A 115 6.29 2.12 14.79
CA ARG A 115 7.58 2.83 14.93
C ARG A 115 7.78 3.99 13.97
N SER A 116 6.75 4.44 13.29
CA SER A 116 6.81 5.69 12.51
C SER A 116 6.63 6.90 13.40
N THR A 117 7.24 8.02 13.02
CA THR A 117 7.19 9.28 13.77
C THR A 117 6.22 10.26 13.14
N PHE A 118 5.46 10.98 13.99
CA PHE A 118 4.40 11.90 13.57
C PHE A 118 4.59 13.33 14.14
N ASP A 119 5.83 13.70 14.47
CA ASP A 119 6.12 15.03 14.99
C ASP A 119 5.63 16.12 14.02
N ASN A 120 4.80 17.03 14.50
CA ASN A 120 4.21 18.11 13.70
C ASN A 120 3.44 17.66 12.42
N THR A 121 3.08 16.38 12.30
CA THR A 121 2.29 15.88 11.18
C THR A 121 0.85 16.40 11.27
N ASN A 122 0.30 16.92 10.17
CA ASN A 122 -1.12 17.28 10.06
C ASN A 122 -1.93 16.01 9.76
N ILE A 123 -2.88 15.65 10.65
CA ILE A 123 -3.76 14.50 10.49
C ILE A 123 -5.24 14.89 10.45
N THR A 124 -5.57 16.15 10.20
CA THR A 124 -6.94 16.63 10.19
C THR A 124 -7.78 15.89 9.14
N GLY A 125 -8.83 15.21 9.57
CA GLY A 125 -9.66 14.42 8.67
C GLY A 125 -9.02 13.10 8.19
N ALA A 126 -7.84 12.72 8.65
CA ALA A 126 -7.25 11.43 8.29
C ALA A 126 -8.04 10.26 8.89
N ASP A 127 -8.24 9.20 8.13
CA ASP A 127 -8.92 7.98 8.56
C ASP A 127 -7.92 6.86 8.86
N PHE A 128 -7.75 6.52 10.14
CA PHE A 128 -6.88 5.46 10.64
C PHE A 128 -7.64 4.17 10.99
N SER A 129 -8.80 3.94 10.40
CA SER A 129 -9.60 2.75 10.71
C SER A 129 -8.78 1.49 10.53
N ASP A 130 -8.76 0.67 11.59
CA ASP A 130 -8.02 -0.59 11.66
C ASP A 130 -6.50 -0.50 11.36
N ALA A 131 -5.94 0.71 11.37
CA ALA A 131 -4.49 0.90 11.24
C ALA A 131 -3.75 0.32 12.45
N ILE A 132 -2.55 -0.24 12.20
CA ILE A 132 -1.71 -0.84 13.22
C ILE A 132 -0.72 0.19 13.75
N LEU A 133 -1.00 0.70 14.94
CA LEU A 133 -0.25 1.69 15.70
C LEU A 133 0.10 1.14 17.08
N ASP A 134 1.17 1.62 17.69
CA ASP A 134 1.42 1.36 19.11
C ASP A 134 0.69 2.36 20.02
N GLY A 135 0.63 2.03 21.32
CA GLY A 135 -0.12 2.85 22.29
C GLY A 135 0.44 4.27 22.48
N ALA A 136 1.73 4.49 22.27
CA ALA A 136 2.35 5.81 22.36
C ALA A 136 1.95 6.67 21.16
N GLN A 137 1.99 6.09 19.95
CA GLN A 137 1.54 6.72 18.72
C GLN A 137 0.04 7.10 18.80
N VAL A 138 -0.82 6.19 19.25
CA VAL A 138 -2.26 6.48 19.42
C VAL A 138 -2.46 7.65 20.39
N LYS A 139 -1.75 7.67 21.52
CA LYS A 139 -1.85 8.75 22.50
C LYS A 139 -1.43 10.10 21.90
N GLU A 140 -0.33 10.13 21.16
CA GLU A 140 0.17 11.32 20.47
C GLU A 140 -0.83 11.83 19.43
N LEU A 141 -1.30 10.95 18.55
CA LEU A 141 -2.23 11.28 17.48
C LEU A 141 -3.59 11.74 18.03
N CYS A 142 -4.11 11.09 19.09
CA CYS A 142 -5.35 11.50 19.73
C CYS A 142 -5.30 12.90 20.33
N ALA A 143 -4.14 13.40 20.74
CA ALA A 143 -3.98 14.73 21.29
C ALA A 143 -4.26 15.84 20.24
N LYS A 144 -4.06 15.55 18.95
CA LYS A 144 -4.23 16.49 17.83
C LYS A 144 -5.33 16.06 16.84
N ALA A 145 -5.95 14.90 17.04
CA ALA A 145 -6.96 14.35 16.14
C ALA A 145 -8.21 15.25 16.05
N SER A 146 -8.55 15.65 14.82
CA SER A 146 -9.72 16.46 14.49
C SER A 146 -10.17 16.25 13.05
N GLY A 147 -11.37 16.70 12.71
CA GLY A 147 -11.91 16.66 11.37
C GLY A 147 -12.61 15.33 11.04
N VAL A 148 -13.19 15.28 9.85
CA VAL A 148 -13.92 14.17 9.26
C VAL A 148 -13.32 13.90 7.88
N ASN A 149 -13.03 12.65 7.57
CA ASN A 149 -12.51 12.28 6.27
C ASN A 149 -13.56 12.50 5.18
N SER A 150 -13.21 13.22 4.13
CA SER A 150 -14.15 13.58 3.05
C SER A 150 -14.58 12.39 2.21
N LYS A 151 -13.76 11.33 2.13
CA LYS A 151 -14.00 10.13 1.32
C LYS A 151 -14.76 9.07 2.09
N THR A 152 -14.41 8.84 3.38
CA THR A 152 -14.97 7.76 4.19
C THR A 152 -16.07 8.22 5.14
N GLY A 153 -16.14 9.51 5.46
CA GLY A 153 -17.08 10.08 6.43
C GLY A 153 -16.75 9.76 7.89
N VAL A 154 -15.61 9.10 8.17
CA VAL A 154 -15.16 8.75 9.52
C VAL A 154 -14.41 9.92 10.14
N THR A 155 -14.64 10.19 11.43
CA THR A 155 -13.83 11.20 12.12
C THR A 155 -12.45 10.64 12.50
N THR A 156 -11.40 11.48 12.46
CA THR A 156 -10.05 11.07 12.86
C THR A 156 -10.03 10.51 14.28
N ARG A 157 -10.79 11.11 15.21
CA ARG A 157 -10.84 10.64 16.59
C ARG A 157 -11.47 9.26 16.74
N GLU A 158 -12.50 8.98 15.94
CA GLU A 158 -13.23 7.71 15.93
C GLU A 158 -12.37 6.60 15.34
N SER A 159 -11.72 6.85 14.22
CA SER A 159 -10.82 5.89 13.58
C SER A 159 -9.61 5.49 14.45
N LEU A 160 -9.08 6.44 15.24
CA LEU A 160 -8.02 6.20 16.23
C LEU A 160 -8.53 5.61 17.55
N ARG A 161 -9.85 5.44 17.71
CA ARG A 161 -10.47 4.99 18.97
C ARG A 161 -10.07 5.84 20.19
N CYS A 162 -9.94 7.18 19.99
CA CYS A 162 -9.59 8.12 21.05
C CYS A 162 -10.66 8.13 22.16
N ARG A 163 -10.22 8.07 23.43
CA ARG A 163 -11.07 8.17 24.63
C ARG A 163 -11.26 9.61 25.07
#